data_cc49ce92dc7ad397c88182ed8733d986
#
_entry.id   cc49ce92dc7ad397c88182ed8733d986
#
_cell.length_a   1.000
_cell.length_b   1.000
_cell.length_c   1.000
_cell.angle_alpha   90.00
_cell.angle_beta   90.00
_cell.angle_gamma   90.00
#
_symmetry.space_group_name_H-M   'P 1'
#
loop_
_entity.id
_entity.type
_entity.pdbx_description
1 polymer ?
#
loop_
_entity_poly.entity_id
_entity_poly.type
_entity_poly.pdbx_seq_one_letter_code
_entity_poly.pdbx_strand_id
1 'polypeptide(L)'
;LTDNCPKPLLKVGNKPILEIIIQRFIDAGFYQFYISTHYLPNMIHEYFGDGSKWNVEINYVHEEEPLGTGGALGLLPKNIKQLPLIMINGDILTNLDINSLLNYHNEQHSLATICVREYNYQIPYGVIEAKGNKIVRMTEKPIYKYHVNAGVYVISPDIFNNVKANTIIDMPSLLQKYIENDEMISIYPLTEYWLDIGQMAEYKQAQKDIVSLGL
;
A
#
# COMPACT_ATOMS: atom_id res chain seq x y z
N LEU A 1 10.83 5.18 -17.17
CA LEU A 1 9.69 4.25 -17.22
C LEU A 1 8.36 4.98 -17.33
N THR A 2 8.22 6.14 -16.72
CA THR A 2 6.93 6.81 -16.48
C THR A 2 6.76 8.13 -17.22
N ASP A 3 7.66 8.49 -18.14
CA ASP A 3 7.62 9.78 -18.85
C ASP A 3 6.33 9.96 -19.67
N ASN A 4 5.79 8.87 -20.25
CA ASN A 4 4.60 8.88 -21.11
C ASN A 4 3.54 7.85 -20.67
N CYS A 5 3.68 7.26 -19.48
CA CYS A 5 2.76 6.24 -18.97
C CYS A 5 2.71 6.32 -17.43
N PRO A 6 1.52 6.45 -16.83
CA PRO A 6 1.43 6.44 -15.38
C PRO A 6 1.87 5.07 -14.85
N LYS A 7 2.58 5.06 -13.73
CA LYS A 7 3.17 3.86 -13.12
C LYS A 7 2.19 2.68 -12.98
N PRO A 8 0.93 2.90 -12.55
CA PRO A 8 -0.05 1.82 -12.46
C PRO A 8 -0.40 1.14 -13.79
N LEU A 9 -0.13 1.81 -14.93
CA LEU A 9 -0.34 1.24 -16.27
C LEU A 9 0.89 0.56 -16.86
N LEU A 10 2.02 0.55 -16.17
CA LEU A 10 3.17 -0.25 -16.58
C LEU A 10 2.79 -1.73 -16.58
N LYS A 11 3.07 -2.41 -17.69
CA LYS A 11 2.71 -3.82 -17.84
C LYS A 11 3.73 -4.74 -17.17
N VAL A 12 3.24 -5.67 -16.36
CA VAL A 12 4.00 -6.82 -15.89
C VAL A 12 3.38 -8.06 -16.54
N GLY A 13 4.17 -8.76 -17.34
CA GLY A 13 3.62 -9.71 -18.28
C GLY A 13 2.72 -9.01 -19.32
N ASN A 14 1.47 -9.45 -19.41
CA ASN A 14 0.51 -8.93 -20.39
C ASN A 14 -0.44 -7.86 -19.82
N LYS A 15 -0.46 -7.63 -18.51
CA LYS A 15 -1.42 -6.77 -17.83
C LYS A 15 -0.75 -5.60 -17.12
N PRO A 16 -1.39 -4.42 -17.07
CA PRO A 16 -0.98 -3.34 -16.16
C PRO A 16 -0.92 -3.79 -14.70
N ILE A 17 -0.02 -3.19 -13.92
CA ILE A 17 0.09 -3.47 -12.48
C ILE A 17 -1.27 -3.27 -11.79
N LEU A 18 -1.95 -2.16 -12.06
CA LEU A 18 -3.24 -1.85 -11.45
C LEU A 18 -4.33 -2.86 -11.85
N GLU A 19 -4.32 -3.40 -13.08
CA GLU A 19 -5.25 -4.47 -13.48
C GLU A 19 -5.01 -5.74 -12.67
N ILE A 20 -3.74 -6.11 -12.45
CA ILE A 20 -3.40 -7.28 -11.63
C ILE A 20 -3.91 -7.08 -10.20
N ILE A 21 -3.71 -5.88 -9.62
CA ILE A 21 -4.21 -5.54 -8.29
C ILE A 21 -5.74 -5.66 -8.24
N ILE A 22 -6.45 -4.99 -9.14
CA ILE A 22 -7.93 -4.99 -9.18
C ILE A 22 -8.46 -6.42 -9.33
N GLN A 23 -7.86 -7.23 -10.21
CA GLN A 23 -8.28 -8.61 -10.42
C GLN A 23 -8.20 -9.44 -9.13
N ARG A 24 -7.14 -9.27 -8.34
CA ARG A 24 -7.01 -9.97 -7.05
C ARG A 24 -8.11 -9.60 -6.06
N PHE A 25 -8.50 -8.32 -6.04
CA PHE A 25 -9.62 -7.87 -5.21
C PHE A 25 -10.96 -8.40 -5.72
N ILE A 26 -11.14 -8.48 -7.04
CA ILE A 26 -12.34 -9.10 -7.65
C ILE A 26 -12.42 -10.59 -7.25
N ASP A 27 -11.32 -11.31 -7.35
CA ASP A 27 -11.24 -12.72 -6.98
C ASP A 27 -11.50 -12.95 -5.47
N ALA A 28 -11.21 -11.95 -4.63
CA ALA A 28 -11.55 -11.92 -3.21
C ALA A 28 -13.00 -11.48 -2.92
N GLY A 29 -13.80 -11.14 -3.95
CA GLY A 29 -15.21 -10.78 -3.84
C GLY A 29 -15.50 -9.28 -3.75
N PHE A 30 -14.52 -8.42 -3.97
CA PHE A 30 -14.72 -6.97 -4.00
C PHE A 30 -15.25 -6.54 -5.37
N TYR A 31 -16.19 -5.60 -5.37
CA TYR A 31 -16.87 -5.14 -6.58
C TYR A 31 -16.96 -3.61 -6.69
N GLN A 32 -16.54 -2.85 -5.69
CA GLN A 32 -16.55 -1.39 -5.70
C GLN A 32 -15.14 -0.86 -5.43
N PHE A 33 -14.65 -0.02 -6.34
CA PHE A 33 -13.29 0.51 -6.32
C PHE A 33 -13.30 2.02 -6.42
N TYR A 34 -12.33 2.64 -5.74
CA TYR A 34 -11.98 4.05 -5.88
C TYR A 34 -10.52 4.14 -6.29
N ILE A 35 -10.25 4.69 -7.47
CA ILE A 35 -8.89 4.87 -7.98
C ILE A 35 -8.53 6.35 -7.82
N SER A 36 -7.52 6.62 -6.99
CA SER A 36 -6.93 7.96 -6.94
C SER A 36 -6.03 8.19 -8.13
N THR A 37 -6.19 9.36 -8.78
CA THR A 37 -5.47 9.71 -9.98
C THR A 37 -4.95 11.14 -9.89
N HIS A 38 -3.70 11.35 -10.31
CA HIS A 38 -3.09 12.67 -10.47
C HIS A 38 -2.37 12.76 -11.81
N TYR A 39 -1.32 11.96 -12.03
CA TYR A 39 -0.52 11.99 -13.23
C TYR A 39 -1.17 11.21 -14.38
N LEU A 40 -1.38 11.86 -15.54
CA LEU A 40 -1.99 11.28 -16.74
C LEU A 40 -3.32 10.54 -16.45
N PRO A 41 -4.29 11.17 -15.77
CA PRO A 41 -5.52 10.49 -15.31
C PRO A 41 -6.34 9.92 -16.47
N ASN A 42 -6.36 10.59 -17.65
CA ASN A 42 -7.11 10.16 -18.80
C ASN A 42 -6.72 8.77 -19.30
N MET A 43 -5.42 8.42 -19.23
CA MET A 43 -4.95 7.10 -19.64
C MET A 43 -5.52 5.99 -18.74
N ILE A 44 -5.63 6.27 -17.43
CA ILE A 44 -6.22 5.33 -16.46
C ILE A 44 -7.72 5.20 -16.72
N HIS A 45 -8.41 6.32 -16.92
CA HIS A 45 -9.86 6.36 -17.23
C HIS A 45 -10.18 5.64 -18.54
N GLU A 46 -9.38 5.84 -19.59
CA GLU A 46 -9.56 5.15 -20.88
C GLU A 46 -9.36 3.64 -20.78
N TYR A 47 -8.43 3.19 -19.93
CA TYR A 47 -8.14 1.77 -19.75
C TYR A 47 -9.20 1.05 -18.95
N PHE A 48 -9.61 1.62 -17.82
CA PHE A 48 -10.48 0.96 -16.84
C PHE A 48 -11.96 1.31 -17.01
N GLY A 49 -12.29 2.48 -17.59
CA GLY A 49 -13.67 2.93 -17.74
C GLY A 49 -14.39 2.99 -16.41
N ASP A 50 -15.64 2.56 -16.38
CA ASP A 50 -16.48 2.46 -15.20
C ASP A 50 -16.38 1.10 -14.47
N GLY A 51 -15.51 0.19 -14.96
CA GLY A 51 -15.35 -1.15 -14.41
C GLY A 51 -16.27 -2.20 -15.01
N SER A 52 -17.21 -1.85 -15.88
CA SER A 52 -18.16 -2.78 -16.48
C SER A 52 -17.51 -3.96 -17.22
N LYS A 53 -16.32 -3.73 -17.80
CA LYS A 53 -15.50 -4.78 -18.43
C LYS A 53 -15.17 -5.94 -17.50
N TRP A 54 -15.07 -5.67 -16.19
CA TRP A 54 -14.77 -6.66 -15.15
C TRP A 54 -15.98 -6.97 -14.26
N ASN A 55 -17.17 -6.46 -14.62
CA ASN A 55 -18.40 -6.61 -13.85
C ASN A 55 -18.29 -6.04 -12.41
N VAL A 56 -17.60 -4.91 -12.28
CA VAL A 56 -17.40 -4.15 -11.04
C VAL A 56 -17.72 -2.67 -11.26
N GLU A 57 -17.74 -1.91 -10.17
CA GLU A 57 -17.90 -0.45 -10.19
C GLU A 57 -16.56 0.20 -9.90
N ILE A 58 -16.06 1.04 -10.81
CA ILE A 58 -14.85 1.84 -10.63
C ILE A 58 -15.21 3.31 -10.61
N ASN A 59 -14.89 3.97 -9.52
CA ASN A 59 -15.01 5.40 -9.32
C ASN A 59 -13.61 6.02 -9.25
N TYR A 60 -13.48 7.28 -9.65
CA TYR A 60 -12.22 7.99 -9.67
C TYR A 60 -12.23 9.14 -8.67
N VAL A 61 -11.12 9.30 -7.97
CA VAL A 61 -10.84 10.42 -7.08
C VAL A 61 -9.68 11.20 -7.69
N HIS A 62 -9.94 12.39 -8.20
CA HIS A 62 -8.90 13.19 -8.85
C HIS A 62 -8.21 14.11 -7.84
N GLU A 63 -6.88 14.03 -7.79
CA GLU A 63 -6.02 14.91 -7.03
C GLU A 63 -5.51 16.01 -7.96
N GLU A 64 -5.91 17.26 -7.75
CA GLU A 64 -5.40 18.41 -8.53
C GLU A 64 -3.91 18.62 -8.27
N GLU A 65 -3.48 18.40 -7.02
CA GLU A 65 -2.09 18.38 -6.58
C GLU A 65 -1.81 17.05 -5.84
N PRO A 66 -0.57 16.54 -5.81
CA PRO A 66 -0.24 15.35 -5.05
C PRO A 66 -0.57 15.52 -3.56
N LEU A 67 -1.50 14.73 -3.04
CA LEU A 67 -1.96 14.83 -1.65
C LEU A 67 -1.22 13.88 -0.69
N GLY A 68 -0.22 13.15 -1.18
CA GLY A 68 0.43 12.08 -0.43
C GLY A 68 -0.43 10.82 -0.34
N THR A 69 0.09 9.77 0.28
CA THR A 69 -0.57 8.46 0.28
C THR A 69 -1.86 8.39 1.11
N GLY A 70 -2.10 9.36 2.01
CA GLY A 70 -3.31 9.41 2.85
C GLY A 70 -4.33 10.46 2.45
N GLY A 71 -3.92 11.48 1.67
CA GLY A 71 -4.77 12.64 1.39
C GLY A 71 -5.95 12.34 0.47
N ALA A 72 -5.82 11.36 -0.43
CA ALA A 72 -6.90 10.91 -1.30
C ALA A 72 -8.14 10.41 -0.53
N LEU A 73 -7.98 9.93 0.71
CA LEU A 73 -9.09 9.54 1.58
C LEU A 73 -10.07 10.70 1.82
N GLY A 74 -9.57 11.94 1.89
CA GLY A 74 -10.39 13.14 2.08
C GLY A 74 -11.23 13.55 0.85
N LEU A 75 -10.96 12.94 -0.31
CA LEU A 75 -11.69 13.15 -1.56
C LEU A 75 -12.76 12.09 -1.81
N LEU A 76 -12.86 11.07 -0.97
CA LEU A 76 -13.89 10.04 -1.10
C LEU A 76 -15.29 10.65 -0.98
N PRO A 77 -16.29 10.13 -1.72
CA PRO A 77 -17.66 10.61 -1.64
C PRO A 77 -18.21 10.48 -0.22
N LYS A 78 -18.93 11.48 0.26
CA LYS A 78 -19.52 11.48 1.63
C LYS A 78 -20.57 10.38 1.85
N ASN A 79 -21.11 9.83 0.78
CA ASN A 79 -22.12 8.76 0.82
C ASN A 79 -21.48 7.35 0.67
N ILE A 80 -20.16 7.24 0.76
CA ILE A 80 -19.50 5.94 0.78
C ILE A 80 -20.02 5.06 1.91
N LYS A 81 -20.10 3.76 1.69
CA LYS A 81 -20.51 2.80 2.73
C LYS A 81 -19.62 2.94 3.96
N GLN A 82 -20.24 2.96 5.14
CA GLN A 82 -19.53 3.05 6.42
C GLN A 82 -19.01 1.67 6.84
N LEU A 83 -18.13 1.11 6.00
CA LEU A 83 -17.42 -0.17 6.20
C LEU A 83 -15.91 0.11 6.10
N PRO A 84 -15.07 -0.70 6.74
CA PRO A 84 -13.64 -0.60 6.52
C PRO A 84 -13.30 -0.70 5.03
N LEU A 85 -12.40 0.15 4.55
CA LEU A 85 -11.87 0.09 3.20
C LEU A 85 -10.46 -0.49 3.22
N ILE A 86 -10.09 -1.18 2.13
CA ILE A 86 -8.71 -1.61 1.92
C ILE A 86 -8.07 -0.65 0.94
N MET A 87 -6.97 -0.06 1.36
CA MET A 87 -6.15 0.84 0.55
C MET A 87 -4.84 0.16 0.19
N ILE A 88 -4.46 0.24 -1.07
CA ILE A 88 -3.20 -0.30 -1.59
C ILE A 88 -2.55 0.70 -2.53
N ASN A 89 -1.23 0.83 -2.44
CA ASN A 89 -0.48 1.63 -3.40
C ASN A 89 -0.51 0.97 -4.78
N GLY A 90 -0.71 1.77 -5.83
CA GLY A 90 -0.93 1.31 -7.21
C GLY A 90 0.31 0.72 -7.91
N ASP A 91 1.39 0.49 -7.19
CA ASP A 91 2.67 -0.05 -7.65
C ASP A 91 3.10 -1.31 -6.88
N ILE A 92 2.23 -1.85 -6.03
CA ILE A 92 2.49 -3.04 -5.23
C ILE A 92 2.02 -4.30 -5.97
N LEU A 93 2.92 -5.26 -6.14
CA LEU A 93 2.55 -6.63 -6.50
C LEU A 93 2.62 -7.53 -5.28
N THR A 94 1.54 -8.24 -4.98
CA THR A 94 1.48 -9.12 -3.83
C THR A 94 0.50 -10.27 -4.00
N ASN A 95 0.81 -11.39 -3.34
CA ASN A 95 -0.09 -12.54 -3.20
C ASN A 95 -0.82 -12.56 -1.85
N LEU A 96 -0.89 -11.41 -1.18
CA LEU A 96 -1.61 -11.24 0.08
C LEU A 96 -3.02 -11.85 0.01
N ASP A 97 -3.39 -12.63 1.02
CA ASP A 97 -4.77 -13.06 1.24
C ASP A 97 -5.58 -11.88 1.82
N ILE A 98 -6.34 -11.26 0.94
CA ILE A 98 -7.14 -10.07 1.25
C ILE A 98 -8.22 -10.38 2.29
N ASN A 99 -8.84 -11.57 2.21
CA ASN A 99 -9.88 -11.96 3.15
C ASN A 99 -9.31 -12.22 4.55
N SER A 100 -8.15 -12.86 4.63
CA SER A 100 -7.43 -13.05 5.90
C SER A 100 -7.03 -11.73 6.55
N LEU A 101 -6.56 -10.76 5.75
CA LEU A 101 -6.25 -9.42 6.25
C LEU A 101 -7.49 -8.72 6.83
N LEU A 102 -8.63 -8.77 6.13
CA LEU A 102 -9.86 -8.13 6.58
C LEU A 102 -10.41 -8.80 7.85
N ASN A 103 -10.39 -10.13 7.91
CA ASN A 103 -10.78 -10.89 9.10
C ASN A 103 -9.91 -10.52 10.29
N TYR A 104 -8.59 -10.49 10.13
CA TYR A 104 -7.66 -10.07 11.16
C TYR A 104 -7.95 -8.66 11.67
N HIS A 105 -8.18 -7.69 10.77
CA HIS A 105 -8.54 -6.31 11.16
C HIS A 105 -9.78 -6.29 12.06
N ASN A 106 -10.82 -7.02 11.69
CA ASN A 106 -12.07 -7.10 12.45
C ASN A 106 -11.86 -7.76 13.82
N GLU A 107 -11.08 -8.85 13.90
CA GLU A 107 -10.76 -9.54 15.14
C GLU A 107 -9.95 -8.68 16.11
N GLN A 108 -9.07 -7.84 15.59
CA GLN A 108 -8.27 -6.93 16.42
C GLN A 108 -9.07 -5.70 16.88
N HIS A 109 -10.28 -5.46 16.36
CA HIS A 109 -11.07 -4.25 16.63
C HIS A 109 -10.28 -2.96 16.42
N SER A 110 -9.41 -2.93 15.41
CA SER A 110 -8.51 -1.83 15.16
C SER A 110 -9.15 -0.73 14.32
N LEU A 111 -8.75 0.52 14.53
CA LEU A 111 -9.14 1.63 13.65
C LEU A 111 -8.41 1.55 12.31
N ALA A 112 -7.18 1.05 12.29
CA ALA A 112 -6.48 0.67 11.07
C ALA A 112 -5.60 -0.55 11.28
N THR A 113 -5.32 -1.27 10.20
CA THR A 113 -4.32 -2.35 10.15
C THR A 113 -3.36 -2.05 9.03
N ILE A 114 -2.06 -2.06 9.33
CA ILE A 114 -0.97 -1.81 8.38
C ILE A 114 -0.33 -3.15 8.05
N CYS A 115 -0.30 -3.52 6.76
CA CYS A 115 0.55 -4.62 6.34
C CYS A 115 2.02 -4.22 6.47
N VAL A 116 2.81 -5.08 7.09
CA VAL A 116 4.24 -4.85 7.30
C VAL A 116 5.07 -6.01 6.78
N ARG A 117 6.25 -5.71 6.27
CA ARG A 117 7.23 -6.68 5.81
C ARG A 117 8.43 -6.68 6.74
N GLU A 118 8.97 -7.87 7.09
CA GLU A 118 10.26 -7.94 7.77
C GLU A 118 11.37 -7.52 6.79
N TYR A 119 12.16 -6.54 7.20
CA TYR A 119 13.34 -6.06 6.46
C TYR A 119 14.58 -6.26 7.32
N ASN A 120 15.54 -7.01 6.77
CA ASN A 120 16.81 -7.31 7.42
C ASN A 120 17.91 -6.40 6.86
N TYR A 121 18.49 -5.57 7.72
CA TYR A 121 19.60 -4.69 7.37
C TYR A 121 20.89 -5.17 8.06
N GLN A 122 21.85 -5.64 7.29
CA GLN A 122 23.15 -6.05 7.80
C GLN A 122 24.15 -4.91 7.66
N ILE A 123 24.77 -4.50 8.79
CA ILE A 123 25.94 -3.63 8.75
C ILE A 123 27.15 -4.50 8.41
N PRO A 124 27.88 -4.23 7.30
CA PRO A 124 28.99 -5.11 6.84
C PRO A 124 30.28 -4.95 7.66
N TYR A 125 30.22 -4.28 8.81
CA TYR A 125 31.35 -3.96 9.70
C TYR A 125 31.04 -4.32 11.14
N GLY A 126 32.10 -4.41 11.97
CA GLY A 126 31.95 -4.45 13.44
C GLY A 126 31.33 -3.14 13.97
N VAL A 127 30.23 -3.23 14.70
CA VAL A 127 29.56 -2.09 15.35
C VAL A 127 30.10 -1.95 16.77
N ILE A 128 30.49 -0.74 17.15
CA ILE A 128 31.02 -0.41 18.47
C ILE A 128 30.04 0.53 19.18
N GLU A 129 29.55 0.09 20.32
CA GLU A 129 28.81 0.92 21.26
C GLU A 129 29.75 1.50 22.29
N ALA A 130 29.74 2.83 22.48
CA ALA A 130 30.63 3.51 23.41
C ALA A 130 29.85 4.44 24.35
N LYS A 131 30.37 4.58 25.59
CA LYS A 131 29.93 5.60 26.55
C LYS A 131 31.14 6.49 26.88
N GLY A 132 31.14 7.70 26.31
CA GLY A 132 32.35 8.53 26.27
C GLY A 132 33.46 7.82 25.48
N ASN A 133 34.66 7.71 26.04
CA ASN A 133 35.79 7.04 25.41
C ASN A 133 35.90 5.53 25.74
N LYS A 134 34.92 4.97 26.48
CA LYS A 134 34.94 3.56 26.87
C LYS A 134 34.03 2.74 25.94
N ILE A 135 34.59 1.69 25.34
CA ILE A 135 33.82 0.69 24.59
C ILE A 135 32.97 -0.11 25.59
N VAL A 136 31.66 -0.19 25.33
CA VAL A 136 30.69 -0.95 26.14
C VAL A 136 30.39 -2.30 25.48
N ARG A 137 30.29 -2.32 24.14
CA ARG A 137 29.97 -3.52 23.38
C ARG A 137 30.58 -3.48 21.99
N MET A 138 30.90 -4.63 21.43
CA MET A 138 31.28 -4.82 20.04
C MET A 138 30.46 -5.96 19.45
N THR A 139 29.91 -5.78 18.25
CA THR A 139 29.11 -6.80 17.56
C THR A 139 29.57 -6.86 16.09
N GLU A 140 30.08 -8.02 15.68
CA GLU A 140 30.57 -8.21 14.31
C GLU A 140 29.37 -8.40 13.36
N LYS A 141 29.30 -7.57 12.31
CA LYS A 141 28.31 -7.64 11.22
C LYS A 141 26.86 -7.89 11.69
N PRO A 142 26.35 -7.06 12.61
CA PRO A 142 25.03 -7.28 13.16
C PRO A 142 23.95 -7.17 12.08
N ILE A 143 22.90 -8.00 12.22
CA ILE A 143 21.69 -7.91 11.41
C ILE A 143 20.60 -7.26 12.28
N TYR A 144 20.10 -6.14 11.82
CA TYR A 144 18.96 -5.45 12.41
C TYR A 144 17.70 -5.82 11.66
N LYS A 145 16.63 -6.11 12.41
CA LYS A 145 15.32 -6.45 11.88
C LYS A 145 14.36 -5.30 12.10
N TYR A 146 13.68 -4.91 11.06
CA TYR A 146 12.66 -3.87 11.09
C TYR A 146 11.38 -4.37 10.43
N HIS A 147 10.23 -3.87 10.87
CA HIS A 147 9.01 -3.94 10.13
C HIS A 147 8.90 -2.70 9.25
N VAL A 148 8.87 -2.88 7.95
CA VAL A 148 8.65 -1.79 6.99
C VAL A 148 7.21 -1.82 6.49
N ASN A 149 6.68 -0.63 6.20
CA ASN A 149 5.34 -0.46 5.68
C ASN A 149 5.24 -1.08 4.26
N ALA A 150 4.28 -1.97 4.06
CA ALA A 150 4.11 -2.68 2.79
C ALA A 150 3.17 -1.95 1.80
N GLY A 151 2.67 -0.75 2.13
CA GLY A 151 1.79 0.01 1.26
C GLY A 151 0.38 -0.58 1.10
N VAL A 152 -0.04 -1.41 2.04
CA VAL A 152 -1.40 -2.00 2.10
C VAL A 152 -1.97 -1.77 3.49
N TYR A 153 -3.22 -1.31 3.54
CA TYR A 153 -3.88 -0.90 4.79
C TYR A 153 -5.34 -1.32 4.80
N VAL A 154 -5.87 -1.61 5.97
CA VAL A 154 -7.32 -1.59 6.23
C VAL A 154 -7.61 -0.38 7.09
N ILE A 155 -8.58 0.44 6.68
CA ILE A 155 -8.88 1.73 7.29
C ILE A 155 -10.36 1.79 7.67
N SER A 156 -10.68 1.99 8.95
CA SER A 156 -12.04 2.15 9.43
C SER A 156 -12.64 3.50 9.06
N PRO A 157 -13.99 3.61 9.00
CA PRO A 157 -14.69 4.86 8.71
C PRO A 157 -14.28 6.02 9.62
N ASP A 158 -13.98 5.76 10.88
CA ASP A 158 -13.54 6.75 11.86
C ASP A 158 -12.24 7.47 11.46
N ILE A 159 -11.42 6.85 10.63
CA ILE A 159 -10.21 7.50 10.10
C ILE A 159 -10.52 8.25 8.82
N PHE A 160 -11.06 7.57 7.78
CA PHE A 160 -11.20 8.21 6.47
C PHE A 160 -12.23 9.35 6.46
N ASN A 161 -13.28 9.30 7.27
CA ASN A 161 -14.25 10.41 7.41
C ASN A 161 -13.65 11.67 8.06
N ASN A 162 -12.55 11.54 8.80
CA ASN A 162 -11.87 12.65 9.47
C ASN A 162 -10.75 13.29 8.63
N VAL A 163 -10.44 12.73 7.46
CA VAL A 163 -9.49 13.35 6.53
C VAL A 163 -10.21 14.46 5.77
N LYS A 164 -9.70 15.70 5.91
CA LYS A 164 -10.25 16.85 5.19
C LYS A 164 -9.84 16.79 3.72
N ALA A 165 -10.75 17.19 2.84
CA ALA A 165 -10.45 17.31 1.41
C ALA A 165 -9.23 18.21 1.18
N ASN A 166 -8.44 17.88 0.17
CA ASN A 166 -7.23 18.62 -0.23
C ASN A 166 -6.17 18.75 0.88
N THR A 167 -6.13 17.81 1.82
CA THR A 167 -5.07 17.76 2.82
C THR A 167 -3.90 16.94 2.30
N ILE A 168 -2.70 17.54 2.26
CA ILE A 168 -1.47 16.82 1.93
C ILE A 168 -1.02 16.06 3.17
N ILE A 169 -1.12 14.72 3.13
CA ILE A 169 -0.72 13.87 4.25
C ILE A 169 -0.38 12.45 3.75
N ASP A 170 0.72 11.90 4.26
CA ASP A 170 1.05 10.49 4.04
C ASP A 170 0.40 9.59 5.08
N MET A 171 0.13 8.34 4.72
CA MET A 171 -0.50 7.36 5.62
C MET A 171 0.23 7.19 6.96
N PRO A 172 1.57 7.09 7.01
CA PRO A 172 2.27 7.03 8.29
C PRO A 172 1.98 8.24 9.19
N SER A 173 2.01 9.46 8.63
CA SER A 173 1.73 10.70 9.37
C SER A 173 0.26 10.82 9.80
N LEU A 174 -0.66 10.30 8.98
CA LEU A 174 -2.08 10.23 9.34
C LEU A 174 -2.31 9.30 10.53
N LEU A 175 -1.76 8.08 10.46
CA LEU A 175 -1.97 7.06 11.49
C LEU A 175 -1.20 7.37 12.78
N GLN A 176 -0.06 8.06 12.69
CA GLN A 176 0.71 8.49 13.86
C GLN A 176 -0.13 9.31 14.84
N LYS A 177 -1.05 10.15 14.35
CA LYS A 177 -1.97 10.95 15.20
C LYS A 177 -2.89 10.09 16.05
N TYR A 178 -3.34 8.95 15.50
CA TYR A 178 -4.19 8.00 16.24
C TYR A 178 -3.37 7.20 17.25
N ILE A 179 -2.15 6.79 16.89
CA ILE A 179 -1.21 6.11 17.80
C ILE A 179 -0.87 7.02 19.01
N GLU A 180 -0.63 8.31 18.79
CA GLU A 180 -0.36 9.28 19.86
C GLU A 180 -1.56 9.52 20.80
N ASN A 181 -2.76 9.19 20.36
CA ASN A 181 -3.99 9.24 21.17
C ASN A 181 -4.37 7.89 21.79
N ASP A 182 -3.44 6.93 21.85
CA ASP A 182 -3.66 5.56 22.37
C ASP A 182 -4.74 4.75 21.61
N GLU A 183 -5.06 5.15 20.37
CA GLU A 183 -6.00 4.40 19.54
C GLU A 183 -5.36 3.14 18.96
N MET A 184 -6.16 2.08 18.83
CA MET A 184 -5.66 0.79 18.36
C MET A 184 -5.36 0.79 16.86
N ILE A 185 -4.08 0.78 16.51
CA ILE A 185 -3.57 0.56 15.15
C ILE A 185 -2.76 -0.73 15.15
N SER A 186 -3.20 -1.72 14.36
CA SER A 186 -2.57 -3.05 14.32
C SER A 186 -1.57 -3.17 13.17
N ILE A 187 -0.64 -4.11 13.30
CA ILE A 187 0.20 -4.57 12.20
C ILE A 187 -0.26 -5.95 11.72
N TYR A 188 -0.21 -6.18 10.41
CA TYR A 188 -0.40 -7.50 9.80
C TYR A 188 0.89 -7.92 9.10
N PRO A 189 1.63 -8.92 9.62
CA PRO A 189 2.85 -9.40 8.99
C PRO A 189 2.57 -10.07 7.65
N LEU A 190 3.10 -9.50 6.57
CA LEU A 190 2.96 -10.02 5.22
C LEU A 190 4.13 -10.95 4.93
N THR A 191 3.86 -12.24 4.85
CA THR A 191 4.84 -13.30 4.58
C THR A 191 4.85 -13.75 3.12
N GLU A 192 3.76 -13.50 2.40
CA GLU A 192 3.56 -13.83 1.00
C GLU A 192 4.45 -12.98 0.09
N TYR A 193 4.42 -13.28 -1.19
CA TYR A 193 5.12 -12.46 -2.18
C TYR A 193 4.66 -11.01 -2.08
N TRP A 194 5.63 -10.11 -2.06
CA TRP A 194 5.41 -8.67 -2.07
C TRP A 194 6.58 -7.98 -2.76
N LEU A 195 6.26 -7.07 -3.67
CA LEU A 195 7.23 -6.27 -4.40
C LEU A 195 6.66 -4.88 -4.65
N ASP A 196 7.35 -3.86 -4.17
CA ASP A 196 7.12 -2.46 -4.53
C ASP A 196 7.92 -2.16 -5.81
N ILE A 197 7.22 -1.81 -6.89
CA ILE A 197 7.84 -1.49 -8.18
C ILE A 197 8.25 -0.01 -8.19
N GLY A 198 9.22 0.34 -7.35
CA GLY A 198 9.76 1.70 -7.23
C GLY A 198 10.70 2.10 -8.35
N GLN A 199 11.55 1.19 -8.78
CA GLN A 199 12.66 1.43 -9.71
C GLN A 199 12.69 0.38 -10.82
N MET A 200 13.65 0.55 -11.77
CA MET A 200 13.83 -0.38 -12.89
C MET A 200 14.23 -1.79 -12.45
N ALA A 201 14.94 -1.91 -11.32
CA ALA A 201 15.39 -3.22 -10.82
C ALA A 201 14.19 -4.07 -10.39
N GLU A 202 13.27 -3.47 -9.59
CA GLU A 202 12.04 -4.12 -9.13
C GLU A 202 11.10 -4.43 -10.30
N TYR A 203 11.01 -3.52 -11.29
CA TYR A 203 10.24 -3.78 -12.50
C TYR A 203 10.76 -4.99 -13.28
N LYS A 204 12.08 -5.12 -13.46
CA LYS A 204 12.68 -6.29 -14.10
C LYS A 204 12.47 -7.57 -13.27
N GLN A 205 12.49 -7.45 -11.95
CA GLN A 205 12.19 -8.57 -11.06
C GLN A 205 10.73 -9.00 -11.21
N ALA A 206 9.78 -8.06 -11.18
CA ALA A 206 8.36 -8.32 -11.41
C ALA A 206 8.10 -9.10 -12.71
N GLN A 207 8.78 -8.71 -13.81
CA GLN A 207 8.67 -9.40 -15.11
C GLN A 207 9.13 -10.85 -15.08
N LYS A 208 10.09 -11.20 -14.23
CA LYS A 208 10.55 -12.59 -14.06
C LYS A 208 9.60 -13.38 -13.18
N ASP A 209 9.10 -12.74 -12.12
CA ASP A 209 8.33 -13.41 -11.09
C ASP A 209 6.90 -13.69 -11.52
N ILE A 210 6.33 -12.87 -12.42
CA ILE A 210 4.92 -12.95 -12.83
C ILE A 210 4.52 -14.35 -13.33
N VAL A 211 5.42 -15.02 -14.06
CA VAL A 211 5.17 -16.37 -14.61
C VAL A 211 5.07 -17.41 -13.50
N SER A 212 5.87 -17.27 -12.43
CA SER A 212 5.88 -18.19 -11.29
C SER A 212 4.74 -17.94 -10.30
N LEU A 213 4.19 -16.72 -10.31
CA LEU A 213 3.16 -16.29 -9.37
C LEU A 213 1.74 -16.62 -9.83
N GLY A 214 1.54 -16.96 -11.12
CA GLY A 214 0.23 -17.20 -11.69
C GLY A 214 -0.66 -15.93 -11.73
N LEU A 215 -0.03 -14.75 -11.80
CA LEU A 215 -0.68 -13.43 -11.82
C LEU A 215 -0.92 -12.93 -13.24
#